data_736c20014239e967d824713c64855e3e
#
_entry.id   736c20014239e967d824713c64855e3e
#
_cell.length_a   1.000
_cell.length_b   1.000
_cell.length_c   1.000
_cell.angle_alpha   90.00
_cell.angle_beta   90.00
_cell.angle_gamma   90.00
#
_symmetry.space_group_name_H-M   'P 1'
#
loop_
_entity.id
_entity.type
_entity.pdbx_description
1 polymer ?
#
loop_
_entity_poly.entity_id
_entity_poly.type
_entity_poly.pdbx_seq_one_letter_code
_entity_poly.pdbx_strand_id
1 'polypeptide(L)'
;MRRTLRPVRRTSGGRPPGDPKRGRSAPGRSADGRPPSDRPASGPFAKVRWTIRLRLTLLYGALFLVTGVLLLTVVYLLVAGRPPWAGVEPPVPPAASVTPSGLGLGADVPAPTVDLEQQLHQQRSDYLEKLLTSSGIALVLLTFLSVWLGWLMAGRALRPLRTMADTAKEISANDLHRRLGAPGPSDEIKDLADTFDALLDHLEGAFEAQRRFVANASHELRTPLTFERSLLEITLADPDASAAELRETCVRVLGSNARQEKLIEALLTLARSQRGLDRRVPVDLAALAADHLDRPRDTDGPAGVRIGGELAPAAVLGDPPLVERLIINLVDNAVRHNVPDGQVRVRTGLRAGRPALSVRNTGPEVLPSQLELIFQPFQRLRATRLGGHDGQGIGLSIVAAIAAAHDADLHAEALPEGGLEIRVEFPPVAH
;
A
#
# COMPACT_ATOMS: atom_id res chain seq x y z
N MET A 1 -54.38 -24.98 -1.68
CA MET A 1 -55.58 -24.11 -1.68
C MET A 1 -55.14 -22.65 -1.74
N ARG A 2 -55.49 -22.00 -2.83
CA ARG A 2 -55.27 -20.57 -3.12
C ARG A 2 -56.16 -19.70 -2.22
N ARG A 3 -55.64 -18.55 -1.77
CA ARG A 3 -56.42 -17.29 -1.77
C ARG A 3 -55.50 -16.08 -1.64
N THR A 4 -55.44 -15.41 -2.71
CA THR A 4 -55.08 -14.01 -2.94
C THR A 4 -56.02 -13.06 -2.25
N LEU A 5 -55.54 -11.91 -1.75
CA LEU A 5 -56.28 -10.65 -1.83
C LEU A 5 -55.34 -9.44 -1.79
N ARG A 6 -55.51 -8.59 -2.72
CA ARG A 6 -54.89 -7.31 -3.07
C ARG A 6 -55.69 -6.12 -2.46
N PRO A 7 -55.34 -4.87 -2.74
CA PRO A 7 -55.06 -3.78 -1.79
C PRO A 7 -56.22 -2.73 -1.76
N VAL A 8 -56.15 -1.80 -0.80
CA VAL A 8 -57.03 -0.61 -0.83
C VAL A 8 -56.17 0.68 -0.82
N ARG A 9 -56.41 1.41 -1.86
CA ARG A 9 -56.03 2.82 -2.13
C ARG A 9 -57.08 3.78 -1.55
N ARG A 10 -56.68 5.06 -1.43
CA ARG A 10 -57.48 6.32 -1.40
C ARG A 10 -57.38 7.08 -0.08
N THR A 11 -57.31 8.39 0.01
CA THR A 11 -57.25 9.55 -0.90
C THR A 11 -57.12 10.80 -0.02
N SER A 12 -56.33 11.74 -0.45
CA SER A 12 -56.60 13.18 -0.59
C SER A 12 -57.12 14.03 0.58
N GLY A 13 -56.50 15.14 0.78
CA GLY A 13 -57.24 16.40 0.85
C GLY A 13 -56.80 17.35 1.96
N GLY A 14 -56.35 18.55 1.59
CA GLY A 14 -56.68 19.72 2.34
C GLY A 14 -55.51 20.66 2.74
N ARG A 15 -55.12 21.55 1.84
CA ARG A 15 -54.67 22.93 2.13
C ARG A 15 -55.89 23.83 2.05
N PRO A 16 -55.81 25.12 2.42
CA PRO A 16 -55.01 26.09 3.12
C PRO A 16 -55.83 27.07 4.03
N PRO A 17 -55.68 28.35 4.23
CA PRO A 17 -54.58 29.33 4.14
C PRO A 17 -54.48 30.30 5.35
N GLY A 18 -53.48 31.23 5.36
CA GLY A 18 -53.60 32.45 6.16
C GLY A 18 -52.28 33.12 6.57
N ASP A 19 -51.78 33.97 5.75
CA ASP A 19 -50.95 35.15 6.06
C ASP A 19 -51.86 36.29 6.52
N PRO A 20 -51.49 37.39 7.19
CA PRO A 20 -50.27 38.21 6.98
C PRO A 20 -49.75 39.09 8.15
N LYS A 21 -48.61 39.72 7.90
CA LYS A 21 -48.20 41.11 8.26
C LYS A 21 -47.31 41.40 9.45
N ARG A 22 -46.15 41.95 9.08
CA ARG A 22 -45.47 43.19 9.48
C ARG A 22 -44.76 43.28 10.82
N GLY A 23 -43.46 43.59 10.72
CA GLY A 23 -42.67 44.21 11.76
C GLY A 23 -41.24 44.51 11.29
N ARG A 24 -41.00 45.74 10.84
CA ARG A 24 -39.68 46.33 10.54
C ARG A 24 -38.84 46.46 11.80
N SER A 25 -37.53 46.13 11.70
CA SER A 25 -36.44 46.99 12.23
C SER A 25 -35.08 46.40 11.86
N ALA A 26 -34.27 47.13 11.12
CA ALA A 26 -32.81 47.00 11.02
C ALA A 26 -32.21 48.09 11.98
N PRO A 27 -30.87 48.24 12.16
CA PRO A 27 -29.73 47.41 11.70
C PRO A 27 -28.72 47.11 12.86
N GLY A 28 -27.94 46.08 12.65
CA GLY A 28 -26.77 45.76 13.49
C GLY A 28 -25.60 45.29 12.61
N ARG A 29 -24.63 46.20 12.39
CA ARG A 29 -23.34 45.91 11.79
C ARG A 29 -22.60 44.88 12.64
N SER A 30 -22.10 43.79 12.03
CA SER A 30 -20.93 43.07 12.49
C SER A 30 -20.09 42.69 11.29
N ALA A 31 -18.89 43.24 11.29
CA ALA A 31 -17.84 43.01 10.32
C ALA A 31 -17.33 41.61 10.41
N ASP A 32 -17.57 40.82 9.39
CA ASP A 32 -16.91 39.52 9.21
C ASP A 32 -15.94 39.67 8.03
N GLY A 33 -14.70 39.99 8.37
CA GLY A 33 -13.58 40.10 7.46
C GLY A 33 -13.12 38.75 7.02
N ARG A 34 -13.68 38.23 5.92
CA ARG A 34 -13.02 37.15 5.15
C ARG A 34 -12.05 37.84 4.19
N PRO A 35 -10.76 37.44 4.18
CA PRO A 35 -9.83 37.87 3.15
C PRO A 35 -10.29 37.32 1.79
N PRO A 36 -10.14 38.12 0.70
CA PRO A 36 -10.45 37.66 -0.64
C PRO A 36 -9.52 36.51 -1.00
N SER A 37 -10.11 35.37 -1.43
CA SER A 37 -9.40 34.27 -2.04
C SER A 37 -8.65 34.77 -3.26
N ASP A 38 -7.34 34.92 -3.13
CA ASP A 38 -6.42 35.08 -4.25
C ASP A 38 -6.56 33.88 -5.17
N ARG A 39 -7.36 34.05 -6.20
CA ARG A 39 -7.26 33.21 -7.40
C ARG A 39 -5.95 33.60 -8.07
N PRO A 40 -4.97 32.69 -8.21
CA PRO A 40 -3.80 33.01 -9.03
C PRO A 40 -4.29 33.27 -10.46
N ALA A 41 -4.03 34.48 -10.95
CA ALA A 41 -4.20 34.83 -12.33
C ALA A 41 -3.47 33.81 -13.20
N SER A 42 -4.21 33.02 -13.95
CA SER A 42 -3.69 32.11 -14.96
C SER A 42 -3.03 32.96 -16.05
N GLY A 43 -1.72 33.17 -15.94
CA GLY A 43 -0.90 33.73 -16.99
C GLY A 43 -0.92 32.84 -18.23
N PRO A 44 -0.80 33.40 -19.45
CA PRO A 44 -0.94 32.66 -20.71
C PRO A 44 0.27 31.76 -21.07
N PHE A 45 1.15 31.43 -20.14
CA PHE A 45 2.20 30.44 -20.36
C PHE A 45 1.78 29.14 -19.73
N ALA A 46 0.88 28.42 -20.39
CA ALA A 46 0.70 26.98 -20.14
C ALA A 46 2.08 26.32 -20.40
N LYS A 47 2.79 25.98 -19.32
CA LYS A 47 3.98 25.13 -19.40
C LYS A 47 3.55 23.87 -20.13
N VAL A 48 3.97 23.76 -21.39
CA VAL A 48 3.80 22.54 -22.20
C VAL A 48 4.40 21.42 -21.38
N ARG A 49 3.56 20.62 -20.74
CA ARG A 49 3.98 19.43 -20.03
C ARG A 49 4.48 18.44 -21.07
N TRP A 50 5.81 18.46 -21.28
CA TRP A 50 6.48 17.53 -22.19
C TRP A 50 6.21 16.12 -21.68
N THR A 51 5.27 15.44 -22.32
CA THR A 51 4.97 14.05 -21.98
C THR A 51 6.19 13.21 -22.29
N ILE A 52 6.43 12.14 -21.51
CA ILE A 52 7.53 11.18 -21.73
C ILE A 52 7.50 10.68 -23.16
N ARG A 53 6.31 10.49 -23.73
CA ARG A 53 6.11 10.12 -25.12
C ARG A 53 6.72 11.13 -26.10
N LEU A 54 6.51 12.43 -25.89
CA LEU A 54 7.08 13.48 -26.75
C LEU A 54 8.60 13.55 -26.61
N ARG A 55 9.14 13.41 -25.40
CA ARG A 55 10.59 13.38 -25.18
C ARG A 55 11.25 12.20 -25.86
N LEU A 56 10.68 11.00 -25.74
CA LEU A 56 11.22 9.79 -26.39
C LEU A 56 11.20 9.91 -27.92
N THR A 57 10.07 10.32 -28.49
CA THR A 57 9.96 10.53 -29.95
C THR A 57 10.91 11.57 -30.48
N LEU A 58 11.09 12.69 -29.80
CA LEU A 58 12.05 13.72 -30.19
C LEU A 58 13.48 13.24 -30.08
N LEU A 59 13.83 12.51 -29.00
CA LEU A 59 15.17 11.97 -28.79
C LEU A 59 15.55 10.95 -29.87
N TYR A 60 14.67 9.97 -30.15
CA TYR A 60 14.92 8.99 -31.22
C TYR A 60 14.90 9.62 -32.61
N GLY A 61 14.01 10.59 -32.86
CA GLY A 61 14.00 11.34 -34.12
C GLY A 61 15.26 12.14 -34.34
N ALA A 62 15.75 12.83 -33.31
CA ALA A 62 17.02 13.58 -33.35
C ALA A 62 18.23 12.63 -33.54
N LEU A 63 18.29 11.51 -32.82
CA LEU A 63 19.33 10.51 -32.97
C LEU A 63 19.38 9.95 -34.39
N PHE A 64 18.19 9.61 -34.97
CA PHE A 64 18.08 9.11 -36.34
C PHE A 64 18.58 10.14 -37.36
N LEU A 65 18.19 11.41 -37.18
CA LEU A 65 18.60 12.49 -38.06
C LEU A 65 20.12 12.74 -38.01
N VAL A 66 20.71 12.78 -36.79
CA VAL A 66 22.16 12.95 -36.62
C VAL A 66 22.93 11.79 -37.26
N THR A 67 22.51 10.55 -37.00
CA THR A 67 23.14 9.37 -37.55
C THR A 67 23.01 9.36 -39.10
N GLY A 68 21.84 9.75 -39.66
CA GLY A 68 21.62 9.84 -41.08
C GLY A 68 22.47 10.92 -41.76
N VAL A 69 22.57 12.10 -41.16
CA VAL A 69 23.44 13.21 -41.64
C VAL A 69 24.91 12.76 -41.61
N LEU A 70 25.36 12.13 -40.51
CA LEU A 70 26.72 11.61 -40.39
C LEU A 70 27.05 10.59 -41.50
N LEU A 71 26.12 9.62 -41.73
CA LEU A 71 26.27 8.62 -42.79
C LEU A 71 26.34 9.24 -44.17
N LEU A 72 25.45 10.20 -44.46
CA LEU A 72 25.47 10.97 -45.70
C LEU A 72 26.79 11.73 -45.94
N THR A 73 27.30 12.36 -44.89
CA THR A 73 28.60 13.07 -44.92
C THR A 73 29.75 12.12 -45.21
N VAL A 74 29.77 10.93 -44.58
CA VAL A 74 30.81 9.92 -44.83
C VAL A 74 30.73 9.40 -46.25
N VAL A 75 29.55 9.06 -46.77
CA VAL A 75 29.35 8.61 -48.13
C VAL A 75 29.79 9.68 -49.13
N TYR A 76 29.41 10.97 -48.88
CA TYR A 76 29.81 12.07 -49.73
C TYR A 76 31.33 12.23 -49.77
N LEU A 77 32.02 12.18 -48.64
CA LEU A 77 33.49 12.30 -48.54
C LEU A 77 34.19 11.13 -49.22
N LEU A 78 33.67 9.90 -49.14
CA LEU A 78 34.20 8.72 -49.77
C LEU A 78 34.07 8.82 -51.32
N VAL A 79 32.93 9.30 -51.82
CA VAL A 79 32.68 9.48 -53.25
C VAL A 79 33.48 10.69 -53.78
N ALA A 80 33.50 11.79 -53.06
CA ALA A 80 34.23 13.02 -53.44
C ALA A 80 35.75 12.83 -53.44
N GLY A 81 36.28 12.02 -52.50
CA GLY A 81 37.69 11.77 -52.35
C GLY A 81 38.33 10.78 -53.33
N ARG A 82 37.54 10.06 -54.13
CA ARG A 82 38.09 9.13 -55.15
C ARG A 82 38.47 9.89 -56.42
N PRO A 83 39.74 9.78 -56.90
CA PRO A 83 40.17 10.43 -58.11
C PRO A 83 39.35 9.89 -59.33
N PRO A 84 39.04 10.74 -60.30
CA PRO A 84 38.13 10.38 -61.44
C PRO A 84 38.62 9.24 -62.33
N TRP A 85 39.90 8.86 -62.25
CA TRP A 85 40.49 7.80 -63.03
C TRP A 85 40.62 6.44 -62.31
N ALA A 86 40.20 6.31 -61.09
CA ALA A 86 40.40 5.09 -60.32
C ALA A 86 39.51 3.88 -60.79
N GLY A 87 38.95 3.91 -61.95
CA GLY A 87 38.14 2.85 -62.52
C GLY A 87 38.03 2.85 -64.04
N VAL A 88 38.72 3.75 -64.69
CA VAL A 88 38.78 3.75 -66.15
C VAL A 88 40.21 3.34 -66.55
N GLU A 89 40.41 2.07 -66.96
CA GLU A 89 41.60 1.73 -67.74
C GLU A 89 41.64 2.65 -68.95
N PRO A 90 42.76 3.41 -69.16
CA PRO A 90 42.85 4.20 -70.37
C PRO A 90 42.66 3.29 -71.57
N PRO A 91 41.84 3.66 -72.56
CA PRO A 91 41.69 2.83 -73.79
C PRO A 91 43.10 2.70 -74.35
N VAL A 92 43.56 1.44 -74.44
CA VAL A 92 44.82 1.15 -75.09
C VAL A 92 44.65 1.57 -76.57
N PRO A 93 45.41 2.57 -77.06
CA PRO A 93 45.28 3.01 -78.42
C PRO A 93 45.59 1.79 -79.30
N PRO A 94 44.75 1.53 -80.30
CA PRO A 94 45.06 0.43 -81.23
C PRO A 94 46.47 0.70 -81.82
N ALA A 95 47.33 -0.33 -81.77
CA ALA A 95 48.66 -0.25 -82.29
C ALA A 95 48.55 0.21 -83.78
N ALA A 96 48.85 1.49 -83.96
CA ALA A 96 48.94 2.05 -85.28
C ALA A 96 50.08 1.32 -86.01
N SER A 97 49.73 0.48 -86.92
CA SER A 97 50.67 -0.03 -87.90
C SER A 97 51.24 1.16 -88.69
N VAL A 98 52.43 1.54 -88.32
CA VAL A 98 53.19 2.56 -89.09
C VAL A 98 53.59 1.98 -90.44
N THR A 99 52.88 2.30 -91.47
CA THR A 99 53.38 2.23 -92.82
C THR A 99 54.06 3.57 -93.19
N PRO A 100 55.34 3.58 -93.61
CA PRO A 100 56.01 4.82 -93.99
C PRO A 100 55.69 5.13 -95.46
N SER A 101 54.88 6.16 -95.70
CA SER A 101 54.88 6.82 -97.01
C SER A 101 54.42 8.27 -96.92
N GLY A 102 55.36 9.12 -97.05
CA GLY A 102 55.50 10.36 -97.77
C GLY A 102 54.45 11.45 -97.79
N LEU A 103 54.96 12.64 -97.50
CA LEU A 103 54.55 13.97 -97.97
C LEU A 103 53.23 14.58 -97.47
N GLY A 104 53.37 15.63 -96.67
CA GLY A 104 52.79 16.89 -96.93
C GLY A 104 51.55 17.30 -96.14
N LEU A 105 51.73 18.47 -95.59
CA LEU A 105 50.75 19.49 -95.18
C LEU A 105 50.14 19.38 -93.76
N GLY A 106 50.50 20.41 -93.07
CA GLY A 106 49.99 20.68 -91.73
C GLY A 106 48.49 20.82 -91.67
N ALA A 107 47.96 20.06 -90.79
CA ALA A 107 46.68 20.35 -90.22
C ALA A 107 46.86 20.32 -88.69
N ASP A 108 46.80 21.47 -88.09
CA ASP A 108 46.60 21.59 -86.66
C ASP A 108 45.37 20.80 -86.24
N VAL A 109 45.60 19.58 -85.70
CA VAL A 109 44.53 18.84 -85.02
C VAL A 109 44.50 19.37 -83.61
N PRO A 110 43.49 20.16 -83.23
CA PRO A 110 43.36 20.60 -81.87
C PRO A 110 43.24 19.35 -81.00
N ALA A 111 44.11 19.24 -80.04
CA ALA A 111 44.11 18.13 -79.11
C ALA A 111 42.75 18.15 -78.29
N PRO A 112 41.96 17.07 -78.39
CA PRO A 112 40.60 17.00 -77.81
C PRO A 112 40.65 16.75 -76.27
N THR A 113 41.77 16.99 -75.65
CA THR A 113 41.98 16.59 -74.22
C THR A 113 41.32 17.59 -73.25
N VAL A 114 41.22 18.87 -73.57
CA VAL A 114 40.69 19.88 -72.62
C VAL A 114 39.15 19.80 -72.53
N ASP A 115 38.44 19.46 -73.59
CA ASP A 115 36.99 19.29 -73.60
C ASP A 115 36.53 18.05 -72.81
N LEU A 116 37.31 16.98 -72.85
CA LEU A 116 36.95 15.73 -72.15
C LEU A 116 37.07 15.87 -70.59
N GLU A 117 38.12 16.57 -70.14
CA GLU A 117 38.28 16.83 -68.69
C GLU A 117 37.16 17.74 -68.18
N GLN A 118 36.77 18.77 -68.89
CA GLN A 118 35.65 19.64 -68.55
C GLN A 118 34.31 18.88 -68.54
N GLN A 119 34.05 18.01 -69.49
CA GLN A 119 32.87 17.16 -69.52
C GLN A 119 32.80 16.17 -68.36
N LEU A 120 33.95 15.55 -68.01
CA LEU A 120 34.02 14.65 -66.84
C LEU A 120 33.80 15.39 -65.53
N HIS A 121 34.32 16.61 -65.39
CA HIS A 121 34.10 17.43 -64.22
C HIS A 121 32.63 17.88 -64.09
N GLN A 122 31.97 18.25 -65.20
CA GLN A 122 30.56 18.62 -65.23
C GLN A 122 29.65 17.41 -64.90
N GLN A 123 29.92 16.26 -65.51
CA GLN A 123 29.15 15.01 -65.23
C GLN A 123 29.28 14.59 -63.74
N ARG A 124 30.45 14.78 -63.16
CA ARG A 124 30.71 14.46 -61.77
C ARG A 124 29.96 15.43 -60.83
N SER A 125 29.95 16.73 -61.10
CA SER A 125 29.19 17.72 -60.31
C SER A 125 27.70 17.45 -60.38
N ASP A 126 27.15 17.15 -61.53
CA ASP A 126 25.73 16.83 -61.71
C ASP A 126 25.33 15.51 -60.98
N TYR A 127 26.24 14.51 -61.01
CA TYR A 127 26.03 13.24 -60.33
C TYR A 127 26.04 13.43 -58.77
N LEU A 128 26.99 14.22 -58.26
CA LEU A 128 27.07 14.53 -56.85
C LEU A 128 25.85 15.35 -56.37
N GLU A 129 25.42 16.32 -57.16
CA GLU A 129 24.23 17.13 -56.84
C GLU A 129 22.96 16.27 -56.84
N LYS A 130 22.76 15.37 -57.81
CA LYS A 130 21.65 14.42 -57.86
C LYS A 130 21.69 13.44 -56.65
N LEU A 131 22.88 12.96 -56.29
CA LEU A 131 23.09 12.09 -55.15
C LEU A 131 22.72 12.81 -53.82
N LEU A 132 23.19 14.03 -53.65
CA LEU A 132 22.86 14.83 -52.45
C LEU A 132 21.37 15.14 -52.36
N THR A 133 20.75 15.57 -53.43
CA THR A 133 19.31 15.89 -53.47
C THR A 133 18.44 14.67 -53.20
N SER A 134 18.70 13.54 -53.90
CA SER A 134 17.93 12.31 -53.69
C SER A 134 18.13 11.70 -52.32
N SER A 135 19.37 11.71 -51.79
CA SER A 135 19.66 11.23 -50.43
C SER A 135 19.08 12.15 -49.38
N GLY A 136 19.07 13.48 -49.60
CA GLY A 136 18.45 14.46 -48.71
C GLY A 136 16.93 14.23 -48.61
N ILE A 137 16.27 14.02 -49.74
CA ILE A 137 14.82 13.72 -49.76
C ILE A 137 14.54 12.38 -49.04
N ALA A 138 15.33 11.35 -49.31
CA ALA A 138 15.19 10.06 -48.64
C ALA A 138 15.39 10.17 -47.10
N LEU A 139 16.37 10.95 -46.69
CA LEU A 139 16.64 11.21 -45.24
C LEU A 139 15.44 11.89 -44.59
N VAL A 140 14.87 12.91 -45.22
CA VAL A 140 13.68 13.62 -44.68
C VAL A 140 12.49 12.69 -44.55
N LEU A 141 12.20 11.89 -45.60
CA LEU A 141 11.10 10.93 -45.58
C LEU A 141 11.28 9.84 -44.51
N LEU A 142 12.48 9.29 -44.39
CA LEU A 142 12.80 8.28 -43.35
C LEU A 142 12.73 8.87 -41.94
N THR A 143 13.18 10.10 -41.77
CA THR A 143 13.09 10.79 -40.47
C THR A 143 11.62 10.98 -40.09
N PHE A 144 10.79 11.45 -41.02
CA PHE A 144 9.36 11.61 -40.75
C PHE A 144 8.69 10.29 -40.39
N LEU A 145 8.98 9.22 -41.17
CA LEU A 145 8.47 7.88 -40.92
C LEU A 145 8.94 7.32 -39.55
N SER A 146 10.21 7.53 -39.20
CA SER A 146 10.77 7.11 -37.91
C SER A 146 10.11 7.80 -36.72
N VAL A 147 9.92 9.12 -36.82
CA VAL A 147 9.21 9.91 -35.79
C VAL A 147 7.77 9.45 -35.65
N TRP A 148 7.07 9.22 -36.75
CA TRP A 148 5.69 8.74 -36.77
C TRP A 148 5.54 7.35 -36.13
N LEU A 149 6.39 6.38 -36.54
CA LEU A 149 6.43 5.04 -35.97
C LEU A 149 6.80 5.07 -34.47
N GLY A 150 7.81 5.84 -34.11
CA GLY A 150 8.22 6.03 -32.72
C GLY A 150 7.09 6.58 -31.86
N TRP A 151 6.31 7.55 -32.39
CA TRP A 151 5.15 8.09 -31.70
C TRP A 151 4.03 7.07 -31.50
N LEU A 152 3.75 6.21 -32.47
CA LEU A 152 2.79 5.12 -32.36
C LEU A 152 3.23 4.07 -31.33
N MET A 153 4.48 3.62 -31.41
CA MET A 153 5.04 2.61 -30.50
C MET A 153 5.11 3.11 -29.07
N ALA A 154 5.60 4.31 -28.81
CA ALA A 154 5.62 4.91 -27.51
C ALA A 154 4.21 5.07 -26.91
N GLY A 155 3.23 5.38 -27.77
CA GLY A 155 1.83 5.47 -27.35
C GLY A 155 1.25 4.13 -26.90
N ARG A 156 1.58 3.06 -27.60
CA ARG A 156 1.12 1.71 -27.26
C ARG A 156 1.82 1.16 -26.02
N ALA A 157 3.15 1.32 -25.94
CA ALA A 157 3.96 0.84 -24.82
C ALA A 157 3.61 1.55 -23.48
N LEU A 158 3.28 2.85 -23.51
CA LEU A 158 2.95 3.61 -22.31
C LEU A 158 1.45 3.61 -21.96
N ARG A 159 0.61 2.96 -22.74
CA ARG A 159 -0.84 2.89 -22.49
C ARG A 159 -1.16 2.17 -21.18
N PRO A 160 -0.57 1.00 -20.87
CA PRO A 160 -0.84 0.30 -19.62
C PRO A 160 -0.53 1.13 -18.38
N LEU A 161 0.62 1.83 -18.36
CA LEU A 161 1.02 2.70 -17.25
C LEU A 161 0.02 3.85 -17.00
N ARG A 162 -0.57 4.40 -18.06
CA ARG A 162 -1.62 5.43 -17.90
C ARG A 162 -2.88 4.85 -17.31
N THR A 163 -3.32 3.69 -17.80
CA THR A 163 -4.50 3.00 -17.24
C THR A 163 -4.30 2.70 -15.76
N MET A 164 -3.12 2.18 -15.36
CA MET A 164 -2.78 1.96 -13.96
C MET A 164 -2.81 3.24 -13.12
N ALA A 165 -2.21 4.33 -13.63
CA ALA A 165 -2.20 5.61 -12.95
C ALA A 165 -3.61 6.22 -12.79
N ASP A 166 -4.49 6.02 -13.76
CA ASP A 166 -5.86 6.51 -13.70
C ASP A 166 -6.72 5.65 -12.76
N THR A 167 -6.59 4.31 -12.82
CA THR A 167 -7.22 3.38 -11.87
C THR A 167 -6.75 3.66 -10.43
N ALA A 168 -5.44 3.86 -10.22
CA ALA A 168 -4.89 4.18 -8.91
C ALA A 168 -5.43 5.50 -8.32
N LYS A 169 -5.74 6.51 -9.16
CA LYS A 169 -6.37 7.77 -8.72
C LYS A 169 -7.84 7.60 -8.35
N GLU A 170 -8.53 6.67 -9.00
CA GLU A 170 -9.94 6.37 -8.73
C GLU A 170 -10.12 5.52 -7.47
N ILE A 171 -9.10 4.75 -7.08
CA ILE A 171 -9.14 3.93 -5.88
C ILE A 171 -9.21 4.83 -4.64
N SER A 172 -10.26 4.65 -3.87
CA SER A 172 -10.48 5.32 -2.58
C SER A 172 -10.62 4.27 -1.47
N ALA A 173 -10.61 4.71 -0.21
CA ALA A 173 -10.78 3.81 0.95
C ALA A 173 -12.08 2.98 0.93
N ASN A 174 -13.06 3.36 0.09
CA ASN A 174 -14.31 2.62 -0.06
C ASN A 174 -14.31 1.65 -1.25
N ASP A 175 -13.27 1.68 -2.10
CA ASP A 175 -13.25 0.95 -3.38
C ASP A 175 -11.91 0.22 -3.59
N LEU A 176 -11.34 -0.27 -2.48
CA LEU A 176 -10.04 -0.99 -2.48
C LEU A 176 -10.13 -2.38 -3.15
N HIS A 177 -11.33 -2.88 -3.44
CA HIS A 177 -11.53 -4.17 -4.13
C HIS A 177 -11.10 -4.16 -5.61
N ARG A 178 -10.93 -2.97 -6.19
CA ARG A 178 -10.48 -2.84 -7.59
C ARG A 178 -9.00 -3.18 -7.68
N ARG A 179 -8.66 -3.95 -8.72
CA ARG A 179 -7.29 -4.35 -9.03
C ARG A 179 -6.87 -3.71 -10.34
N LEU A 180 -5.57 -3.49 -10.49
CA LEU A 180 -5.01 -3.02 -11.75
C LEU A 180 -5.13 -4.08 -12.84
N GLY A 181 -4.97 -5.36 -12.48
CA GLY A 181 -5.23 -6.52 -13.32
C GLY A 181 -4.65 -6.36 -14.72
N ALA A 182 -3.37 -5.98 -14.86
CA ALA A 182 -2.77 -5.67 -16.14
C ALA A 182 -2.77 -6.90 -17.06
N PRO A 183 -3.56 -6.92 -18.15
CA PRO A 183 -3.49 -8.00 -19.12
C PRO A 183 -2.23 -7.81 -19.97
N GLY A 184 -1.42 -8.86 -20.10
CA GLY A 184 -0.23 -8.81 -20.96
C GLY A 184 0.77 -9.92 -20.67
N PRO A 185 1.88 -9.95 -21.42
CA PRO A 185 2.98 -10.84 -21.12
C PRO A 185 3.61 -10.49 -19.78
N SER A 186 4.29 -11.48 -19.17
CA SER A 186 5.04 -11.27 -17.92
C SER A 186 6.27 -10.41 -18.24
N ASP A 187 6.12 -9.10 -18.11
CA ASP A 187 7.16 -8.10 -18.27
C ASP A 187 7.23 -7.23 -17.00
N GLU A 188 8.14 -6.29 -16.95
CA GLU A 188 8.37 -5.39 -15.80
C GLU A 188 7.11 -4.58 -15.44
N ILE A 189 6.23 -4.34 -16.42
CA ILE A 189 4.97 -3.62 -16.20
C ILE A 189 3.97 -4.50 -15.45
N LYS A 190 3.94 -5.80 -15.79
CA LYS A 190 3.09 -6.76 -15.11
C LYS A 190 3.57 -6.98 -13.66
N ASP A 191 4.88 -7.13 -13.45
CA ASP A 191 5.47 -7.27 -12.11
C ASP A 191 5.15 -6.06 -11.22
N LEU A 192 5.18 -4.85 -11.79
CA LEU A 192 4.76 -3.64 -11.09
C LEU A 192 3.26 -3.66 -10.73
N ALA A 193 2.40 -4.11 -11.65
CA ALA A 193 0.97 -4.22 -11.40
C ALA A 193 0.67 -5.25 -10.31
N ASP A 194 1.30 -6.42 -10.36
CA ASP A 194 1.13 -7.50 -9.38
C ASP A 194 1.61 -7.04 -7.99
N THR A 195 2.73 -6.30 -7.92
CA THR A 195 3.22 -5.69 -6.67
C THR A 195 2.22 -4.67 -6.11
N PHE A 196 1.63 -3.84 -6.97
CA PHE A 196 0.64 -2.86 -6.56
C PHE A 196 -0.67 -3.53 -6.09
N ASP A 197 -1.11 -4.57 -6.79
CA ASP A 197 -2.29 -5.34 -6.41
C ASP A 197 -2.08 -6.05 -5.05
N ALA A 198 -0.87 -6.58 -4.78
CA ALA A 198 -0.50 -7.13 -3.47
C ALA A 198 -0.54 -6.07 -2.35
N LEU A 199 -0.10 -4.83 -2.63
CA LEU A 199 -0.22 -3.72 -1.68
C LEU A 199 -1.69 -3.36 -1.42
N LEU A 200 -2.54 -3.36 -2.45
CA LEU A 200 -3.98 -3.12 -2.31
C LEU A 200 -4.65 -4.22 -1.47
N ASP A 201 -4.28 -5.50 -1.67
CA ASP A 201 -4.77 -6.62 -0.84
C ASP A 201 -4.42 -6.42 0.63
N HIS A 202 -3.19 -6.00 0.90
CA HIS A 202 -2.74 -5.71 2.26
C HIS A 202 -3.50 -4.55 2.90
N LEU A 203 -3.71 -3.46 2.14
CA LEU A 203 -4.47 -2.30 2.61
C LEU A 203 -5.94 -2.65 2.84
N GLU A 204 -6.57 -3.40 1.93
CA GLU A 204 -7.95 -3.86 2.07
C GLU A 204 -8.13 -4.70 3.34
N GLY A 205 -7.24 -5.69 3.55
CA GLY A 205 -7.24 -6.50 4.77
C GLY A 205 -7.11 -5.65 6.04
N ALA A 206 -6.24 -4.63 6.04
CA ALA A 206 -6.06 -3.72 7.16
C ALA A 206 -7.32 -2.88 7.43
N PHE A 207 -7.95 -2.31 6.38
CA PHE A 207 -9.20 -1.54 6.53
C PHE A 207 -10.38 -2.40 6.98
N GLU A 208 -10.49 -3.63 6.47
CA GLU A 208 -11.53 -4.56 6.95
C GLU A 208 -11.32 -4.95 8.42
N ALA A 209 -10.09 -5.21 8.82
CA ALA A 209 -9.76 -5.46 10.23
C ALA A 209 -10.13 -4.26 11.10
N GLN A 210 -9.80 -3.04 10.65
CA GLN A 210 -10.16 -1.79 11.31
C GLN A 210 -11.67 -1.60 11.44
N ARG A 211 -12.45 -1.82 10.35
CA ARG A 211 -13.92 -1.73 10.36
C ARG A 211 -14.53 -2.74 11.34
N ARG A 212 -14.06 -3.99 11.31
CA ARG A 212 -14.51 -5.03 12.24
C ARG A 212 -14.20 -4.67 13.69
N PHE A 213 -13.00 -4.14 13.94
CA PHE A 213 -12.59 -3.67 15.27
C PHE A 213 -13.53 -2.59 15.80
N VAL A 214 -13.80 -1.53 15.02
CA VAL A 214 -14.70 -0.43 15.43
C VAL A 214 -16.13 -0.92 15.65
N ALA A 215 -16.64 -1.78 14.76
CA ALA A 215 -17.98 -2.36 14.91
C ALA A 215 -18.11 -3.20 16.20
N ASN A 216 -17.14 -4.10 16.45
CA ASN A 216 -17.14 -4.95 17.62
C ASN A 216 -16.97 -4.14 18.91
N ALA A 217 -16.05 -3.17 18.94
CA ALA A 217 -15.88 -2.27 20.09
C ALA A 217 -17.17 -1.51 20.40
N SER A 218 -17.87 -1.01 19.38
CA SER A 218 -19.15 -0.33 19.54
C SER A 218 -20.23 -1.23 20.11
N HIS A 219 -20.28 -2.50 19.67
CA HIS A 219 -21.22 -3.49 20.19
C HIS A 219 -20.91 -3.87 21.65
N GLU A 220 -19.65 -4.14 21.96
CA GLU A 220 -19.19 -4.51 23.31
C GLU A 220 -19.38 -3.38 24.33
N LEU A 221 -19.33 -2.12 23.92
CA LEU A 221 -19.63 -0.97 24.76
C LEU A 221 -21.13 -0.71 24.90
N ARG A 222 -21.93 -0.94 23.88
CA ARG A 222 -23.39 -0.69 23.90
C ARG A 222 -24.14 -1.67 24.78
N THR A 223 -23.77 -2.94 24.73
CA THR A 223 -24.47 -4.02 25.45
C THR A 223 -24.54 -3.77 26.96
N PRO A 224 -23.43 -3.51 27.68
CA PRO A 224 -23.47 -3.23 29.10
C PRO A 224 -24.22 -1.94 29.44
N LEU A 225 -24.08 -0.87 28.64
CA LEU A 225 -24.83 0.38 28.83
C LEU A 225 -26.34 0.18 28.73
N THR A 226 -26.79 -0.64 27.77
CA THR A 226 -28.20 -0.98 27.64
C THR A 226 -28.68 -1.80 28.84
N PHE A 227 -27.88 -2.76 29.31
CA PHE A 227 -28.19 -3.56 30.48
C PHE A 227 -28.29 -2.69 31.75
N GLU A 228 -27.30 -1.83 31.99
CA GLU A 228 -27.29 -0.89 33.14
C GLU A 228 -28.53 -0.01 33.14
N ARG A 229 -28.84 0.58 31.97
CA ARG A 229 -30.02 1.41 31.81
C ARG A 229 -31.30 0.66 32.14
N SER A 230 -31.48 -0.53 31.57
CA SER A 230 -32.67 -1.36 31.80
C SER A 230 -32.80 -1.78 33.26
N LEU A 231 -31.66 -2.13 33.90
CA LEU A 231 -31.65 -2.50 35.32
C LEU A 231 -32.09 -1.32 36.21
N LEU A 232 -31.59 -0.12 35.95
CA LEU A 232 -31.98 1.09 36.66
C LEU A 232 -33.42 1.47 36.38
N GLU A 233 -33.90 1.43 35.13
CA GLU A 233 -35.28 1.73 34.73
C GLU A 233 -36.28 0.79 35.43
N ILE A 234 -35.99 -0.50 35.50
CA ILE A 234 -36.86 -1.49 36.17
C ILE A 234 -36.90 -1.22 37.65
N THR A 235 -35.76 -1.03 38.34
CA THR A 235 -35.72 -0.82 39.78
C THR A 235 -36.34 0.52 40.21
N LEU A 236 -36.19 1.58 39.40
CA LEU A 236 -36.80 2.88 39.64
C LEU A 236 -38.29 2.95 39.37
N ALA A 237 -38.80 2.08 38.48
CA ALA A 237 -40.22 1.97 38.14
C ALA A 237 -41.03 1.19 39.18
N ASP A 238 -40.36 0.45 40.08
CA ASP A 238 -41.03 -0.28 41.17
C ASP A 238 -41.24 0.65 42.36
N PRO A 239 -42.49 1.02 42.68
CA PRO A 239 -42.79 1.91 43.85
C PRO A 239 -42.46 1.26 45.22
N ASP A 240 -42.44 -0.10 45.25
CA ASP A 240 -42.21 -0.88 46.46
C ASP A 240 -40.74 -1.31 46.61
N ALA A 241 -39.86 -0.85 45.73
CA ALA A 241 -38.42 -1.17 45.77
C ALA A 241 -37.82 -0.82 47.11
N SER A 242 -37.24 -1.79 47.79
CA SER A 242 -36.58 -1.60 49.07
C SER A 242 -35.20 -0.91 48.88
N ALA A 243 -34.74 -0.24 49.94
CA ALA A 243 -33.39 0.34 49.96
C ALA A 243 -32.29 -0.71 49.74
N ALA A 244 -32.53 -1.98 50.08
CA ALA A 244 -31.62 -3.09 49.83
C ALA A 244 -31.51 -3.43 48.35
N GLU A 245 -32.63 -3.51 47.66
CA GLU A 245 -32.68 -3.77 46.19
C GLU A 245 -32.06 -2.63 45.40
N LEU A 246 -32.33 -1.37 45.75
CA LEU A 246 -31.70 -0.23 45.15
C LEU A 246 -30.16 -0.27 45.33
N ARG A 247 -29.69 -0.63 46.55
CA ARG A 247 -28.25 -0.78 46.80
C ARG A 247 -27.63 -1.91 46.01
N GLU A 248 -28.30 -3.07 45.89
CA GLU A 248 -27.85 -4.19 45.09
C GLU A 248 -27.77 -3.80 43.60
N THR A 249 -28.75 -3.11 43.07
CA THR A 249 -28.75 -2.57 41.71
C THR A 249 -27.59 -1.63 41.49
N CYS A 250 -27.32 -0.69 42.39
CA CYS A 250 -26.16 0.19 42.31
C CYS A 250 -24.83 -0.58 42.29
N VAL A 251 -24.67 -1.63 43.12
CA VAL A 251 -23.48 -2.46 43.16
C VAL A 251 -23.30 -3.19 41.85
N ARG A 252 -24.36 -3.72 41.25
CA ARG A 252 -24.33 -4.37 39.92
C ARG A 252 -23.91 -3.40 38.80
N VAL A 253 -24.44 -2.18 38.80
CA VAL A 253 -24.09 -1.12 37.85
C VAL A 253 -22.64 -0.70 38.02
N LEU A 254 -22.14 -0.51 39.26
CA LEU A 254 -20.74 -0.22 39.51
C LEU A 254 -19.81 -1.34 39.02
N GLY A 255 -20.18 -2.61 39.22
CA GLY A 255 -19.43 -3.73 38.72
C GLY A 255 -19.40 -3.79 37.17
N SER A 256 -20.50 -3.40 36.52
CA SER A 256 -20.58 -3.29 35.07
C SER A 256 -19.67 -2.14 34.57
N ASN A 257 -19.70 -1.00 35.20
CA ASN A 257 -18.89 0.17 34.89
C ASN A 257 -17.37 -0.14 34.97
N ALA A 258 -16.94 -0.82 36.06
CA ALA A 258 -15.56 -1.25 36.21
C ALA A 258 -15.09 -2.20 35.05
N ARG A 259 -16.00 -3.05 34.54
CA ARG A 259 -15.70 -3.87 33.35
C ARG A 259 -15.57 -3.04 32.08
N GLN A 260 -16.38 -1.98 31.92
CA GLN A 260 -16.28 -1.07 30.77
C GLN A 260 -14.96 -0.26 30.82
N GLU A 261 -14.53 0.20 31.99
CA GLU A 261 -13.23 0.88 32.14
C GLU A 261 -12.07 -0.03 31.70
N LYS A 262 -12.06 -1.30 32.12
CA LYS A 262 -11.07 -2.28 31.66
C LYS A 262 -11.10 -2.48 30.14
N LEU A 263 -12.30 -2.48 29.52
CA LEU A 263 -12.44 -2.58 28.06
C LEU A 263 -11.84 -1.36 27.37
N ILE A 264 -12.14 -0.17 27.84
CA ILE A 264 -11.64 1.09 27.28
C ILE A 264 -10.10 1.14 27.38
N GLU A 265 -9.53 0.80 28.52
CA GLU A 265 -8.07 0.71 28.70
C GLU A 265 -7.43 -0.30 27.74
N ALA A 266 -8.06 -1.46 27.54
CA ALA A 266 -7.62 -2.48 26.60
C ALA A 266 -7.61 -1.96 25.16
N LEU A 267 -8.67 -1.26 24.75
CA LEU A 267 -8.78 -0.62 23.43
C LEU A 267 -7.75 0.48 23.22
N LEU A 268 -7.53 1.33 24.24
CA LEU A 268 -6.49 2.37 24.21
C LEU A 268 -5.09 1.78 24.11
N THR A 269 -4.81 0.70 24.83
CA THR A 269 -3.52 -0.01 24.77
C THR A 269 -3.30 -0.59 23.37
N LEU A 270 -4.33 -1.23 22.78
CA LEU A 270 -4.27 -1.75 21.43
C LEU A 270 -4.01 -0.64 20.40
N ALA A 271 -4.71 0.49 20.52
CA ALA A 271 -4.53 1.63 19.63
C ALA A 271 -3.14 2.28 19.74
N ARG A 272 -2.56 2.33 20.96
CA ARG A 272 -1.19 2.81 21.18
C ARG A 272 -0.16 1.86 20.56
N SER A 273 -0.30 0.56 20.79
CA SER A 273 0.62 -0.44 20.24
C SER A 273 0.68 -0.42 18.70
N GLN A 274 -0.45 -0.14 18.02
CA GLN A 274 -0.51 -0.04 16.55
C GLN A 274 0.22 1.18 15.96
N ARG A 275 0.49 2.23 16.77
CA ARG A 275 1.24 3.42 16.31
C ARG A 275 2.76 3.22 16.32
N GLY A 276 3.24 2.12 16.89
CA GLY A 276 4.65 1.88 17.13
C GLY A 276 5.11 2.45 18.47
N LEU A 277 6.41 2.31 18.76
CA LEU A 277 7.00 2.75 20.02
C LEU A 277 7.63 4.14 19.88
N ASP A 278 7.15 5.11 20.67
CA ASP A 278 7.76 6.44 20.74
C ASP A 278 9.11 6.42 21.47
N ARG A 279 9.29 5.47 22.39
CA ARG A 279 10.50 5.35 23.23
C ARG A 279 10.83 3.88 23.49
N ARG A 280 12.10 3.52 23.35
CA ARG A 280 12.64 2.20 23.72
C ARG A 280 13.68 2.38 24.81
N VAL A 281 13.47 1.79 25.96
CA VAL A 281 14.40 1.76 27.07
C VAL A 281 14.70 0.32 27.47
N PRO A 282 15.83 0.04 28.13
CA PRO A 282 16.09 -1.28 28.68
C PRO A 282 15.06 -1.64 29.76
N VAL A 283 14.44 -2.81 29.61
CA VAL A 283 13.44 -3.39 30.52
C VAL A 283 13.82 -4.81 30.84
N ASP A 284 13.89 -5.17 32.11
CA ASP A 284 14.11 -6.56 32.52
C ASP A 284 12.77 -7.30 32.66
N LEU A 285 12.56 -8.31 31.77
CA LEU A 285 11.38 -9.16 31.78
C LEU A 285 11.22 -9.92 33.11
N ALA A 286 12.33 -10.35 33.71
CA ALA A 286 12.30 -11.11 34.97
C ALA A 286 11.79 -10.23 36.14
N ALA A 287 12.28 -9.01 36.23
CA ALA A 287 11.85 -8.06 37.26
C ALA A 287 10.35 -7.74 37.15
N LEU A 288 9.86 -7.42 35.96
CA LEU A 288 8.43 -7.15 35.71
C LEU A 288 7.55 -8.36 35.96
N ALA A 289 7.99 -9.56 35.54
CA ALA A 289 7.26 -10.80 35.80
C ALA A 289 7.19 -11.11 37.30
N ALA A 290 8.29 -10.96 38.05
CA ALA A 290 8.32 -11.17 39.49
C ALA A 290 7.36 -10.23 40.22
N ASP A 291 7.43 -8.92 39.94
CA ASP A 291 6.54 -7.92 40.55
C ASP A 291 5.05 -8.26 40.32
N HIS A 292 4.72 -8.74 39.08
CA HIS A 292 3.33 -9.14 38.80
C HIS A 292 2.93 -10.46 39.50
N LEU A 293 3.85 -11.43 39.62
CA LEU A 293 3.56 -12.71 40.25
C LEU A 293 3.35 -12.58 41.78
N ASP A 294 3.98 -11.60 42.40
CA ASP A 294 3.90 -11.35 43.86
C ASP A 294 2.64 -10.56 44.28
N ARG A 295 1.95 -9.90 43.35
CA ARG A 295 0.73 -9.13 43.65
C ARG A 295 -0.48 -10.03 43.92
N PRO A 296 -1.34 -9.65 44.89
CA PRO A 296 -2.65 -10.30 45.08
C PRO A 296 -3.47 -10.18 43.78
N ARG A 297 -4.17 -11.23 43.41
CA ARG A 297 -4.93 -11.27 42.15
C ARG A 297 -6.42 -11.17 42.40
N ASP A 298 -7.00 -10.27 41.59
CA ASP A 298 -8.45 -10.08 41.46
C ASP A 298 -8.96 -10.78 40.17
N THR A 299 -8.25 -11.83 39.74
CA THR A 299 -8.57 -12.49 38.47
C THR A 299 -9.62 -13.56 38.68
N ASP A 300 -10.77 -13.42 38.01
CA ASP A 300 -11.82 -14.43 37.92
C ASP A 300 -11.27 -15.68 37.22
N GLY A 301 -10.88 -16.68 37.97
CA GLY A 301 -10.35 -17.96 37.47
C GLY A 301 -10.85 -19.13 38.28
N PRO A 302 -10.63 -20.36 37.82
CA PRO A 302 -10.95 -21.56 38.58
C PRO A 302 -10.22 -21.60 39.94
N ALA A 303 -10.84 -22.21 40.93
CA ALA A 303 -10.25 -22.33 42.25
C ALA A 303 -8.98 -23.20 42.21
N GLY A 304 -8.00 -22.94 43.07
CA GLY A 304 -6.84 -23.79 43.30
C GLY A 304 -5.72 -23.68 42.23
N VAL A 305 -5.79 -22.74 41.30
CA VAL A 305 -4.74 -22.56 40.27
C VAL A 305 -3.42 -22.18 40.93
N ARG A 306 -2.39 -22.99 40.69
CA ARG A 306 -1.03 -22.75 41.18
C ARG A 306 -0.21 -22.03 40.13
N ILE A 307 0.48 -20.94 40.52
CA ILE A 307 1.30 -20.17 39.62
C ILE A 307 2.75 -20.25 40.09
N GLY A 308 3.64 -20.58 39.15
CA GLY A 308 5.07 -20.67 39.38
C GLY A 308 5.86 -19.91 38.33
N GLY A 309 6.99 -19.34 38.75
CA GLY A 309 7.90 -18.58 37.88
C GLY A 309 9.30 -19.22 37.88
N GLU A 310 9.88 -19.38 36.68
CA GLU A 310 11.31 -19.65 36.46
C GLU A 310 11.89 -18.42 35.77
N LEU A 311 12.29 -17.42 36.59
CA LEU A 311 12.62 -16.10 36.12
C LEU A 311 14.12 -15.88 36.02
N ALA A 312 14.69 -16.05 34.82
CA ALA A 312 16.05 -15.68 34.52
C ALA A 312 16.12 -14.29 33.89
N PRO A 313 17.16 -13.49 34.19
CA PRO A 313 17.33 -12.14 33.63
C PRO A 313 17.23 -12.13 32.11
N ALA A 314 16.41 -11.23 31.57
CA ALA A 314 16.21 -11.07 30.13
C ALA A 314 15.88 -9.59 29.83
N ALA A 315 16.90 -8.84 29.44
CA ALA A 315 16.73 -7.42 29.08
C ALA A 315 16.22 -7.28 27.65
N VAL A 316 15.20 -6.43 27.48
CA VAL A 316 14.63 -6.07 26.17
C VAL A 316 14.68 -4.54 26.01
N LEU A 317 14.73 -4.06 24.77
CA LEU A 317 14.53 -2.64 24.47
C LEU A 317 13.06 -2.40 24.13
N GLY A 318 12.33 -1.69 24.99
CA GLY A 318 10.90 -1.52 24.80
C GLY A 318 10.29 -0.39 25.65
N ASP A 319 8.97 -0.31 25.58
CA ASP A 319 8.13 0.57 26.40
C ASP A 319 7.70 -0.18 27.66
N PRO A 320 8.15 0.22 28.88
CA PRO A 320 7.89 -0.52 30.11
C PRO A 320 6.39 -0.74 30.39
N PRO A 321 5.50 0.25 30.29
CA PRO A 321 4.06 0.07 30.43
C PRO A 321 3.46 -0.95 29.48
N LEU A 322 3.92 -1.00 28.22
CA LEU A 322 3.42 -1.98 27.25
C LEU A 322 3.94 -3.38 27.56
N VAL A 323 5.23 -3.53 27.90
CA VAL A 323 5.80 -4.83 28.28
C VAL A 323 5.14 -5.36 29.56
N GLU A 324 4.90 -4.51 30.57
CA GLU A 324 4.13 -4.90 31.77
C GLU A 324 2.73 -5.37 31.38
N ARG A 325 2.03 -4.64 30.51
CA ARG A 325 0.69 -5.01 30.05
C ARG A 325 0.66 -6.32 29.27
N LEU A 326 1.71 -6.63 28.51
CA LEU A 326 1.88 -7.91 27.82
C LEU A 326 1.96 -9.06 28.84
N ILE A 327 2.78 -8.92 29.89
CA ILE A 327 2.92 -9.92 30.96
C ILE A 327 1.58 -10.14 31.67
N ILE A 328 0.91 -9.05 32.08
CA ILE A 328 -0.40 -9.10 32.71
C ILE A 328 -1.41 -9.86 31.87
N ASN A 329 -1.55 -9.51 30.59
CA ASN A 329 -2.51 -10.17 29.71
C ASN A 329 -2.23 -11.66 29.49
N LEU A 330 -0.96 -12.06 29.40
CA LEU A 330 -0.58 -13.45 29.29
C LEU A 330 -0.92 -14.25 30.54
N VAL A 331 -0.57 -13.71 31.71
CA VAL A 331 -0.78 -14.40 32.98
C VAL A 331 -2.26 -14.46 33.34
N ASP A 332 -3.01 -13.35 33.19
CA ASP A 332 -4.45 -13.33 33.44
C ASP A 332 -5.20 -14.28 32.49
N ASN A 333 -4.80 -14.34 31.23
CA ASN A 333 -5.36 -15.31 30.27
C ASN A 333 -5.10 -16.74 30.70
N ALA A 334 -3.88 -17.05 31.15
CA ALA A 334 -3.46 -18.38 31.59
C ALA A 334 -4.19 -18.83 32.88
N VAL A 335 -4.52 -17.89 33.78
CA VAL A 335 -5.32 -18.16 34.98
C VAL A 335 -6.79 -18.35 34.62
N ARG A 336 -7.36 -17.43 33.85
CA ARG A 336 -8.79 -17.43 33.50
C ARG A 336 -9.21 -18.69 32.71
N HIS A 337 -8.36 -19.13 31.80
CA HIS A 337 -8.61 -20.28 30.93
C HIS A 337 -7.98 -21.58 31.45
N ASN A 338 -7.75 -21.66 32.76
CA ASN A 338 -7.24 -22.86 33.41
C ASN A 338 -8.37 -23.85 33.77
N VAL A 339 -7.98 -24.97 34.30
CA VAL A 339 -8.86 -25.93 34.97
C VAL A 339 -8.72 -25.84 36.50
N PRO A 340 -9.71 -26.24 37.29
CA PRO A 340 -9.58 -26.32 38.76
C PRO A 340 -8.30 -27.07 39.15
N ASP A 341 -7.59 -26.59 40.18
CA ASP A 341 -6.31 -27.12 40.65
C ASP A 341 -5.19 -27.18 39.60
N GLY A 342 -5.35 -26.42 38.48
CA GLY A 342 -4.40 -26.38 37.40
C GLY A 342 -3.12 -25.59 37.69
N GLN A 343 -2.27 -25.46 36.71
CA GLN A 343 -0.96 -24.78 36.83
C GLN A 343 -0.76 -23.74 35.77
N VAL A 344 -0.12 -22.64 36.16
CA VAL A 344 0.44 -21.60 35.25
C VAL A 344 1.93 -21.56 35.52
N ARG A 345 2.74 -21.61 34.45
CA ARG A 345 4.20 -21.51 34.54
C ARG A 345 4.67 -20.35 33.67
N VAL A 346 5.34 -19.40 34.32
CA VAL A 346 5.94 -18.23 33.65
C VAL A 346 7.46 -18.44 33.59
N ARG A 347 8.06 -18.25 32.42
CA ARG A 347 9.50 -18.35 32.22
C ARG A 347 10.02 -17.11 31.52
N THR A 348 11.10 -16.56 32.02
CA THR A 348 11.90 -15.53 31.34
C THR A 348 13.34 -16.01 31.19
N GLY A 349 14.05 -15.52 30.17
CA GLY A 349 15.45 -15.87 29.93
C GLY A 349 15.86 -15.64 28.49
N LEU A 350 17.07 -16.11 28.15
CA LEU A 350 17.59 -16.07 26.79
C LEU A 350 17.31 -17.40 26.08
N ARG A 351 16.74 -17.32 24.88
CA ARG A 351 16.55 -18.46 23.99
C ARG A 351 17.25 -18.18 22.65
N ALA A 352 18.23 -19.00 22.30
CA ALA A 352 19.06 -18.76 21.12
C ALA A 352 19.64 -17.33 21.03
N GLY A 353 20.02 -16.77 22.19
CA GLY A 353 20.56 -15.41 22.29
C GLY A 353 19.52 -14.29 22.25
N ARG A 354 18.22 -14.58 22.17
CA ARG A 354 17.13 -13.62 22.17
C ARG A 354 16.42 -13.63 23.53
N PRO A 355 16.09 -12.45 24.11
CA PRO A 355 15.26 -12.38 25.31
C PRO A 355 13.87 -12.95 25.02
N ALA A 356 13.38 -13.81 25.89
CA ALA A 356 12.10 -14.48 25.71
C ALA A 356 11.30 -14.52 27.01
N LEU A 357 9.99 -14.42 26.86
CA LEU A 357 8.98 -14.68 27.88
C LEU A 357 8.10 -15.82 27.39
N SER A 358 7.88 -16.85 28.20
CA SER A 358 6.84 -17.86 27.92
C SER A 358 5.90 -18.01 29.09
N VAL A 359 4.61 -18.17 28.77
CA VAL A 359 3.56 -18.49 29.74
C VAL A 359 2.86 -19.76 29.27
N ARG A 360 2.89 -20.78 30.12
CA ARG A 360 2.25 -22.07 29.87
C ARG A 360 1.19 -22.32 30.94
N ASN A 361 0.02 -22.74 30.51
CA ASN A 361 -1.07 -23.12 31.44
C ASN A 361 -1.64 -24.48 31.06
N THR A 362 -2.11 -25.21 32.08
CA THR A 362 -3.06 -26.28 31.91
C THR A 362 -4.42 -25.73 31.55
N GLY A 363 -5.27 -26.45 30.86
CA GLY A 363 -6.56 -25.94 30.44
C GLY A 363 -7.30 -26.88 29.50
N PRO A 364 -8.42 -26.43 28.94
CA PRO A 364 -9.13 -27.16 27.90
C PRO A 364 -8.27 -27.40 26.67
N GLU A 365 -8.58 -28.42 25.89
CA GLU A 365 -7.93 -28.70 24.62
C GLU A 365 -8.17 -27.55 23.63
N VAL A 366 -7.11 -27.08 22.99
CA VAL A 366 -7.15 -26.03 21.95
C VAL A 366 -6.74 -26.67 20.62
N LEU A 367 -7.59 -26.57 19.62
CA LEU A 367 -7.29 -27.12 18.30
C LEU A 367 -6.24 -26.25 17.58
N PRO A 368 -5.29 -26.84 16.84
CA PRO A 368 -4.30 -26.06 16.07
C PRO A 368 -4.91 -25.03 15.12
N SER A 369 -6.07 -25.32 14.52
CA SER A 369 -6.82 -24.39 13.65
C SER A 369 -7.39 -23.17 14.38
N GLN A 370 -7.39 -23.17 15.70
CA GLN A 370 -7.89 -22.08 16.53
C GLN A 370 -6.78 -21.13 17.02
N LEU A 371 -5.50 -21.53 16.88
CA LEU A 371 -4.37 -20.77 17.40
C LEU A 371 -4.23 -19.38 16.78
N GLU A 372 -4.51 -19.24 15.49
CA GLU A 372 -4.48 -17.92 14.85
C GLU A 372 -5.68 -17.03 15.24
N LEU A 373 -6.81 -17.67 15.51
CA LEU A 373 -8.05 -16.96 15.85
C LEU A 373 -8.01 -16.33 17.24
N ILE A 374 -7.32 -16.94 18.22
CA ILE A 374 -7.27 -16.42 19.59
C ILE A 374 -6.55 -15.08 19.73
N PHE A 375 -5.72 -14.70 18.76
CA PHE A 375 -5.04 -13.40 18.72
C PHE A 375 -5.84 -12.30 18.02
N GLN A 376 -6.98 -12.65 17.40
CA GLN A 376 -7.86 -11.65 16.79
C GLN A 376 -8.71 -10.94 17.85
N PRO A 377 -8.88 -9.62 17.77
CA PRO A 377 -9.71 -8.90 18.72
C PRO A 377 -11.15 -9.42 18.76
N PHE A 378 -11.72 -9.55 19.97
CA PHE A 378 -13.08 -10.03 20.24
C PHE A 378 -13.37 -11.49 19.84
N GLN A 379 -12.33 -12.28 19.50
CA GLN A 379 -12.49 -13.70 19.25
C GLN A 379 -12.46 -14.50 20.55
N ARG A 380 -13.42 -15.45 20.64
CA ARG A 380 -13.54 -16.38 21.78
C ARG A 380 -13.78 -17.78 21.26
N LEU A 381 -13.12 -18.77 21.82
CA LEU A 381 -13.35 -20.17 21.49
C LEU A 381 -14.78 -20.58 21.95
N ARG A 382 -15.47 -21.43 21.16
CA ARG A 382 -16.86 -21.83 21.43
C ARG A 382 -17.08 -22.44 22.82
N ALA A 383 -16.13 -23.19 23.32
CA ALA A 383 -16.21 -23.81 24.65
C ALA A 383 -16.32 -22.77 25.79
N THR A 384 -15.69 -21.59 25.62
CA THR A 384 -15.69 -20.52 26.63
C THR A 384 -16.98 -19.68 26.63
N ARG A 385 -17.78 -19.72 25.52
CA ARG A 385 -19.07 -19.01 25.43
C ARG A 385 -20.15 -19.58 26.35
N LEU A 386 -20.06 -20.86 26.68
CA LEU A 386 -21.06 -21.57 27.52
C LEU A 386 -20.71 -21.57 29.01
N GLY A 387 -19.48 -21.21 29.39
CA GLY A 387 -18.97 -21.31 30.75
C GLY A 387 -19.05 -20.06 31.63
N GLY A 388 -19.74 -18.99 31.20
CA GLY A 388 -19.98 -17.81 32.06
C GLY A 388 -18.76 -16.98 32.44
N HIS A 389 -17.55 -17.30 31.97
CA HIS A 389 -16.33 -16.54 32.24
C HIS A 389 -16.29 -15.27 31.37
N ASP A 390 -16.31 -14.12 32.02
CA ASP A 390 -16.56 -12.79 31.44
C ASP A 390 -15.31 -12.18 30.75
N GLY A 391 -14.67 -12.91 29.85
CA GLY A 391 -13.52 -12.44 29.08
C GLY A 391 -13.96 -11.74 27.79
N GLN A 392 -13.53 -10.49 27.55
CA GLN A 392 -13.87 -9.65 26.40
C GLN A 392 -13.21 -10.10 25.08
N GLY A 393 -12.31 -11.11 25.11
CA GLY A 393 -11.60 -11.60 23.90
C GLY A 393 -10.58 -10.60 23.32
N ILE A 394 -10.06 -9.68 24.16
CA ILE A 394 -9.09 -8.65 23.72
C ILE A 394 -7.68 -8.92 24.25
N GLY A 395 -7.53 -9.63 25.36
CA GLY A 395 -6.23 -9.78 26.04
C GLY A 395 -5.11 -10.31 25.14
N LEU A 396 -5.34 -11.39 24.39
CA LEU A 396 -4.32 -11.96 23.49
C LEU A 396 -4.09 -11.10 22.23
N SER A 397 -5.09 -10.36 21.76
CA SER A 397 -4.87 -9.40 20.68
C SER A 397 -4.00 -8.21 21.09
N ILE A 398 -4.08 -7.80 22.36
CA ILE A 398 -3.15 -6.83 22.95
C ILE A 398 -1.73 -7.40 23.00
N VAL A 399 -1.57 -8.66 23.41
CA VAL A 399 -0.26 -9.34 23.40
C VAL A 399 0.33 -9.32 21.99
N ALA A 400 -0.44 -9.69 20.96
CA ALA A 400 0.00 -9.69 19.58
C ALA A 400 0.39 -8.27 19.10
N ALA A 401 -0.39 -7.26 19.43
CA ALA A 401 -0.10 -5.88 19.04
C ALA A 401 1.14 -5.34 19.75
N ILE A 402 1.34 -5.63 21.04
CA ILE A 402 2.53 -5.23 21.77
C ILE A 402 3.77 -5.96 21.25
N ALA A 403 3.68 -7.27 20.97
CA ALA A 403 4.77 -8.02 20.38
C ALA A 403 5.18 -7.44 19.03
N ALA A 404 4.22 -7.16 18.14
CA ALA A 404 4.47 -6.53 16.85
C ALA A 404 5.12 -5.12 16.99
N ALA A 405 4.66 -4.30 17.95
CA ALA A 405 5.24 -2.98 18.21
C ALA A 405 6.70 -3.05 18.68
N HIS A 406 7.09 -4.15 19.30
CA HIS A 406 8.46 -4.41 19.76
C HIS A 406 9.29 -5.24 18.79
N ASP A 407 8.81 -5.50 17.58
CA ASP A 407 9.44 -6.39 16.59
C ASP A 407 9.73 -7.79 17.16
N ALA A 408 8.88 -8.25 18.09
CA ALA A 408 9.01 -9.54 18.75
C ALA A 408 8.20 -10.64 18.03
N ASP A 409 8.77 -11.84 17.98
CA ASP A 409 8.10 -13.00 17.42
C ASP A 409 7.16 -13.62 18.45
N LEU A 410 5.91 -13.86 18.07
CA LEU A 410 4.88 -14.46 18.91
C LEU A 410 4.59 -15.88 18.44
N HIS A 411 4.76 -16.84 19.35
CA HIS A 411 4.50 -18.27 19.11
C HIS A 411 3.45 -18.78 20.07
N ALA A 412 2.50 -19.57 19.57
CA ALA A 412 1.52 -20.25 20.39
C ALA A 412 1.50 -21.74 20.04
N GLU A 413 1.48 -22.58 21.07
CA GLU A 413 1.47 -24.03 20.95
C GLU A 413 0.36 -24.62 21.84
N ALA A 414 -0.54 -25.40 21.23
CA ALA A 414 -1.52 -26.16 21.96
C ALA A 414 -0.86 -27.38 22.60
N LEU A 415 -1.12 -27.60 23.88
CA LEU A 415 -0.50 -28.68 24.62
C LEU A 415 -1.29 -30.00 24.44
N PRO A 416 -0.61 -31.17 24.25
CA PRO A 416 -1.30 -32.43 24.05
C PRO A 416 -2.20 -32.85 25.22
N GLU A 417 -1.86 -32.41 26.43
CA GLU A 417 -2.60 -32.68 27.66
C GLU A 417 -3.69 -31.64 27.95
N GLY A 418 -3.94 -30.75 27.02
CA GLY A 418 -4.77 -29.58 27.18
C GLY A 418 -4.03 -28.36 27.71
N GLY A 419 -4.56 -27.17 27.38
CA GLY A 419 -3.92 -25.91 27.69
C GLY A 419 -3.10 -25.33 26.56
N LEU A 420 -2.35 -24.28 26.86
CA LEU A 420 -1.66 -23.47 25.87
C LEU A 420 -0.29 -23.02 26.39
N GLU A 421 0.71 -22.97 25.51
CA GLU A 421 1.96 -22.26 25.76
C GLU A 421 2.05 -21.09 24.76
N ILE A 422 2.22 -19.86 25.30
CA ILE A 422 2.46 -18.66 24.49
C ILE A 422 3.85 -18.15 24.81
N ARG A 423 4.64 -17.89 23.75
CA ARG A 423 6.01 -17.42 23.85
C ARG A 423 6.19 -16.15 23.02
N VAL A 424 6.85 -15.18 23.62
CA VAL A 424 7.23 -13.93 22.98
C VAL A 424 8.76 -13.82 22.98
N GLU A 425 9.37 -13.77 21.80
CA GLU A 425 10.82 -13.67 21.60
C GLU A 425 11.16 -12.29 21.06
N PHE A 426 11.84 -11.49 21.87
CA PHE A 426 12.22 -10.13 21.49
C PHE A 426 13.50 -10.11 20.64
N PRO A 427 13.74 -9.03 19.86
CA PRO A 427 15.00 -8.84 19.19
C PRO A 427 16.18 -8.85 20.17
N PRO A 428 17.37 -9.34 19.77
CA PRO A 428 18.54 -9.27 20.60
C PRO A 428 18.90 -7.81 20.90
N VAL A 429 19.28 -7.52 22.13
CA VAL A 429 19.80 -6.21 22.51
C VAL A 429 21.25 -6.16 22.00
N ALA A 430 21.47 -5.32 20.97
CA ALA A 430 22.83 -5.05 20.53
C ALA A 430 23.60 -4.34 21.67
N HIS A 431 24.71 -4.92 22.09
CA HIS A 431 25.62 -4.38 23.09
C HIS A 431 26.45 -3.24 22.53
#